data_eeb8957519b0b6727dfb3fc612ad4e88
#
_entry.id   eeb8957519b0b6727dfb3fc612ad4e88
#
_cell.length_a   1.000
_cell.length_b   1.000
_cell.length_c   1.000
_cell.angle_alpha   90.00
_cell.angle_beta   90.00
_cell.angle_gamma   90.00
#
_symmetry.space_group_name_H-M   'P 1'
#
loop_
_entity.id
_entity.type
_entity.pdbx_description
1 polymer ?
#
loop_
_entity_poly.entity_id
_entity_poly.type
_entity_poly.pdbx_seq_one_letter_code
_entity_poly.pdbx_strand_id
1 'polypeptide(L)'
;MKRLLLSALIALLPAGALAQELSGKLVLYTSQPNTDAQQTIDALKAKHPKVDVSFVRDGTPRILAKLRAEFEAGQPQADLLLIADSVTMEGLKKEGRLLPHEGADIAAYPAGTHDPQKHWFATKLITTGIAYNTKALFKPASWADLLKPEAKGQVTMPSPLNSGAALIHAATLTGNLEGGWKYYEGLKANNAVAGGGNGDILKSVAGGEKLYGVIVDFMPIREKAKGAPIEFVFPKEGVSAVSEPVAILKNTKNPEAAKAFVDIVLSKEGQELALKQGYIAAHPAVALPAGYPSRDAIKVLPFDAAKALADETKNKTTFADIFGQ
;
A
#
# COMPACT_ATOMS: atom_id res chain seq x y z
N MET A 1 -55.67 61.68 22.41
CA MET A 1 -54.31 61.51 21.86
C MET A 1 -53.86 60.03 22.00
N LYS A 2 -54.05 59.24 20.96
CA LYS A 2 -53.67 57.77 20.96
C LYS A 2 -52.29 57.69 20.33
N ARG A 3 -51.29 57.19 21.07
CA ARG A 3 -49.93 56.82 20.54
C ARG A 3 -49.97 55.42 20.01
N LEU A 4 -49.81 55.25 18.72
CA LEU A 4 -49.51 53.99 18.08
C LEU A 4 -48.03 53.59 18.31
N LEU A 5 -47.78 52.49 18.97
CA LEU A 5 -46.47 51.83 19.05
C LEU A 5 -46.32 50.88 17.83
N LEU A 6 -45.43 51.21 16.94
CA LEU A 6 -45.08 50.39 15.79
C LEU A 6 -43.95 49.42 16.26
N SER A 7 -44.29 48.16 16.47
CA SER A 7 -43.30 47.09 16.79
C SER A 7 -42.68 46.58 15.50
N ALA A 8 -41.43 46.93 15.28
CA ALA A 8 -40.64 46.37 14.17
C ALA A 8 -40.18 44.97 14.51
N LEU A 9 -40.75 43.96 13.82
CA LEU A 9 -40.35 42.58 13.88
C LEU A 9 -39.10 42.37 13.00
N ILE A 10 -37.92 42.31 13.63
CA ILE A 10 -36.67 41.95 12.94
C ILE A 10 -36.67 40.44 12.73
N ALA A 11 -36.93 40.02 11.50
CA ALA A 11 -36.78 38.63 11.08
C ALA A 11 -35.25 38.29 11.04
N LEU A 12 -34.77 37.53 12.05
CA LEU A 12 -33.46 36.87 11.97
C LEU A 12 -33.54 35.78 10.93
N LEU A 13 -33.02 35.99 9.73
CA LEU A 13 -32.72 34.97 8.79
C LEU A 13 -31.58 34.11 9.35
N PRO A 14 -31.70 32.75 9.42
CA PRO A 14 -30.58 31.92 9.79
C PRO A 14 -29.52 32.09 8.70
N ALA A 15 -28.36 32.66 9.05
CA ALA A 15 -27.18 32.58 8.21
C ALA A 15 -26.78 31.11 8.08
N GLY A 16 -27.27 30.45 7.04
CA GLY A 16 -26.77 29.17 6.65
C GLY A 16 -25.29 29.33 6.40
N ALA A 17 -24.46 28.76 7.26
CA ALA A 17 -23.03 28.64 7.02
C ALA A 17 -22.88 27.87 5.71
N LEU A 18 -22.64 28.56 4.60
CA LEU A 18 -22.17 27.97 3.36
C LEU A 18 -20.85 27.29 3.72
N ALA A 19 -20.86 25.96 3.83
CA ALA A 19 -19.63 25.21 3.99
C ALA A 19 -18.69 25.66 2.85
N GLN A 20 -17.56 26.26 3.21
CA GLN A 20 -16.60 26.74 2.22
C GLN A 20 -16.15 25.54 1.38
N GLU A 21 -16.42 25.62 0.08
CA GLU A 21 -16.07 24.55 -0.85
C GLU A 21 -14.56 24.35 -0.85
N LEU A 22 -14.11 23.12 -0.57
CA LEU A 22 -12.69 22.78 -0.53
C LEU A 22 -12.06 23.02 -1.91
N SER A 23 -10.90 23.67 -1.91
CA SER A 23 -10.18 23.99 -3.14
C SER A 23 -8.67 23.99 -2.89
N GLY A 24 -7.87 24.04 -3.95
CA GLY A 24 -6.42 24.17 -3.89
C GLY A 24 -5.71 22.94 -4.46
N LYS A 25 -4.38 22.94 -4.31
CA LYS A 25 -3.51 21.91 -4.90
C LYS A 25 -2.99 20.95 -3.83
N LEU A 26 -2.90 19.69 -4.17
CA LEU A 26 -2.23 18.63 -3.40
C LEU A 26 -1.23 17.86 -4.28
N VAL A 27 -0.16 17.43 -3.67
CA VAL A 27 0.83 16.53 -4.27
C VAL A 27 0.83 15.21 -3.49
N LEU A 28 0.46 14.12 -4.17
CA LEU A 28 0.47 12.78 -3.63
C LEU A 28 1.75 12.05 -4.05
N TYR A 29 2.52 11.54 -3.09
CA TYR A 29 3.59 10.58 -3.35
C TYR A 29 3.08 9.17 -3.09
N THR A 30 3.17 8.29 -4.09
CA THR A 30 2.54 6.97 -4.01
C THR A 30 3.35 5.86 -4.66
N SER A 31 3.20 4.65 -4.13
CA SER A 31 3.69 3.42 -4.77
C SER A 31 2.59 2.62 -5.49
N GLN A 32 1.36 3.12 -5.51
CA GLN A 32 0.26 2.49 -6.25
C GLN A 32 0.55 2.44 -7.76
N PRO A 33 -0.04 1.51 -8.51
CA PRO A 33 -0.11 1.62 -9.96
C PRO A 33 -0.73 2.96 -10.40
N ASN A 34 -0.26 3.53 -11.51
CA ASN A 34 -0.75 4.84 -12.01
C ASN A 34 -2.26 4.88 -12.17
N THR A 35 -2.87 3.80 -12.69
CA THR A 35 -4.32 3.70 -12.87
C THR A 35 -5.07 3.76 -11.54
N ASP A 36 -4.56 3.10 -10.51
CA ASP A 36 -5.18 3.03 -9.20
C ASP A 36 -5.06 4.38 -8.47
N ALA A 37 -3.89 5.02 -8.57
CA ALA A 37 -3.68 6.37 -8.03
C ALA A 37 -4.63 7.38 -8.69
N GLN A 38 -4.77 7.34 -10.02
CA GLN A 38 -5.67 8.22 -10.75
C GLN A 38 -7.13 8.00 -10.33
N GLN A 39 -7.59 6.76 -10.23
CA GLN A 39 -8.97 6.45 -9.79
C GLN A 39 -9.24 6.95 -8.36
N THR A 40 -8.25 6.86 -7.47
CA THR A 40 -8.36 7.41 -6.11
C THR A 40 -8.49 8.93 -6.13
N ILE A 41 -7.71 9.61 -6.98
CA ILE A 41 -7.80 11.06 -7.20
C ILE A 41 -9.16 11.44 -7.79
N ASP A 42 -9.65 10.68 -8.77
CA ASP A 42 -10.95 10.94 -9.40
C ASP A 42 -12.11 10.81 -8.40
N ALA A 43 -12.02 9.88 -7.45
CA ALA A 43 -12.99 9.74 -6.36
C ALA A 43 -13.01 11.01 -5.45
N LEU A 44 -11.85 11.59 -5.15
CA LEU A 44 -11.79 12.89 -4.44
C LEU A 44 -12.43 14.00 -5.30
N LYS A 45 -12.03 14.11 -6.57
CA LYS A 45 -12.52 15.17 -7.48
C LYS A 45 -14.04 15.11 -7.70
N ALA A 46 -14.63 13.93 -7.65
CA ALA A 46 -16.08 13.77 -7.74
C ALA A 46 -16.84 14.45 -6.59
N LYS A 47 -16.24 14.52 -5.39
CA LYS A 47 -16.83 15.19 -4.22
C LYS A 47 -16.30 16.61 -4.02
N HIS A 48 -15.07 16.88 -4.44
CA HIS A 48 -14.38 18.16 -4.27
C HIS A 48 -13.75 18.63 -5.60
N PRO A 49 -14.56 19.09 -6.58
CA PRO A 49 -14.11 19.36 -7.95
C PRO A 49 -13.07 20.48 -8.05
N LYS A 50 -12.97 21.36 -7.04
CA LYS A 50 -11.98 22.45 -7.00
C LYS A 50 -10.65 22.06 -6.35
N VAL A 51 -10.52 20.81 -5.86
CA VAL A 51 -9.24 20.29 -5.38
C VAL A 51 -8.50 19.67 -6.56
N ASP A 52 -7.30 20.17 -6.86
CA ASP A 52 -6.43 19.66 -7.90
C ASP A 52 -5.33 18.79 -7.28
N VAL A 53 -5.22 17.53 -7.69
CA VAL A 53 -4.22 16.59 -7.16
C VAL A 53 -3.31 16.14 -8.28
N SER A 54 -2.02 16.42 -8.13
CA SER A 54 -0.96 15.80 -8.91
C SER A 54 -0.31 14.67 -8.11
N PHE A 55 0.32 13.71 -8.79
CA PHE A 55 1.01 12.65 -8.08
C PHE A 55 2.38 12.30 -8.69
N VAL A 56 3.26 11.85 -7.82
CA VAL A 56 4.54 11.24 -8.17
C VAL A 56 4.47 9.76 -7.81
N ARG A 57 4.71 8.89 -8.79
CA ARG A 57 4.66 7.44 -8.62
C ARG A 57 6.02 6.81 -8.84
N ASP A 58 6.49 6.07 -7.84
CA ASP A 58 7.63 5.15 -7.97
C ASP A 58 7.51 4.01 -6.94
N GLY A 59 8.46 3.08 -6.92
CA GLY A 59 8.59 2.11 -5.82
C GLY A 59 8.84 2.83 -4.49
N THR A 60 8.30 2.27 -3.40
CA THR A 60 8.37 2.90 -2.07
C THR A 60 9.77 3.39 -1.69
N PRO A 61 10.87 2.61 -1.87
CA PRO A 61 12.21 3.10 -1.51
C PRO A 61 12.64 4.35 -2.27
N ARG A 62 12.28 4.50 -3.54
CA ARG A 62 12.63 5.69 -4.33
C ARG A 62 11.79 6.90 -3.94
N ILE A 63 10.50 6.70 -3.67
CA ILE A 63 9.62 7.75 -3.11
C ILE A 63 10.21 8.27 -1.80
N LEU A 64 10.67 7.39 -0.93
CA LEU A 64 11.25 7.77 0.36
C LEU A 64 12.60 8.47 0.21
N ALA A 65 13.47 7.99 -0.68
CA ALA A 65 14.74 8.67 -0.97
C ALA A 65 14.50 10.10 -1.47
N LYS A 66 13.55 10.29 -2.39
CA LYS A 66 13.14 11.62 -2.88
C LYS A 66 12.62 12.49 -1.73
N LEU A 67 11.70 11.98 -0.93
CA LEU A 67 11.11 12.71 0.19
C LEU A 67 12.17 13.14 1.22
N ARG A 68 13.11 12.25 1.56
CA ARG A 68 14.20 12.56 2.50
C ARG A 68 15.14 13.65 1.95
N ALA A 69 15.52 13.56 0.68
CA ALA A 69 16.31 14.60 0.04
C ALA A 69 15.60 15.98 0.06
N GLU A 70 14.28 16.00 -0.13
CA GLU A 70 13.48 17.23 -0.04
C GLU A 70 13.42 17.76 1.41
N PHE A 71 13.33 16.90 2.41
CA PHE A 71 13.39 17.30 3.81
C PHE A 71 14.75 17.91 4.18
N GLU A 72 15.85 17.29 3.71
CA GLU A 72 17.20 17.80 3.90
C GLU A 72 17.42 19.17 3.23
N ALA A 73 16.86 19.36 2.04
CA ALA A 73 16.87 20.62 1.32
C ALA A 73 15.91 21.70 1.94
N GLY A 74 15.10 21.34 2.93
CA GLY A 74 14.07 22.21 3.50
C GLY A 74 12.91 22.55 2.56
N GLN A 75 12.72 21.77 1.50
CA GLN A 75 11.73 22.02 0.44
C GLN A 75 10.86 20.81 0.13
N PRO A 76 10.16 20.20 1.12
CA PRO A 76 9.28 19.09 0.88
C PRO A 76 8.13 19.48 -0.05
N GLN A 77 7.88 18.67 -1.08
CA GLN A 77 6.87 18.94 -2.11
C GLN A 77 5.58 18.17 -1.86
N ALA A 78 5.65 16.99 -1.23
CA ALA A 78 4.48 16.17 -1.02
C ALA A 78 3.60 16.71 0.11
N ASP A 79 2.27 16.58 -0.08
CA ASP A 79 1.24 16.81 0.93
C ASP A 79 0.76 15.50 1.55
N LEU A 80 0.75 14.43 0.74
CA LEU A 80 0.22 13.11 1.07
C LEU A 80 1.21 12.01 0.69
N LEU A 81 1.25 10.98 1.54
CA LEU A 81 1.90 9.71 1.23
C LEU A 81 0.86 8.60 1.17
N LEU A 82 0.94 7.73 0.16
CA LEU A 82 0.19 6.48 0.07
C LEU A 82 1.11 5.41 -0.49
N ILE A 83 1.75 4.66 0.40
CA ILE A 83 2.86 3.76 0.07
C ILE A 83 2.71 2.40 0.75
N ALA A 84 3.22 1.34 0.11
CA ALA A 84 3.19 -0.03 0.63
C ALA A 84 4.29 -0.26 1.71
N ASP A 85 4.24 0.52 2.79
CA ASP A 85 5.20 0.41 3.91
C ASP A 85 4.70 1.13 5.17
N SER A 86 4.13 0.36 6.11
CA SER A 86 3.69 0.88 7.41
C SER A 86 4.85 1.18 8.37
N VAL A 87 6.00 0.53 8.19
CA VAL A 87 7.19 0.72 9.03
C VAL A 87 7.73 2.13 8.87
N THR A 88 7.84 2.59 7.64
CA THR A 88 8.25 3.97 7.34
C THR A 88 7.28 5.01 7.92
N MET A 89 5.98 4.75 7.94
CA MET A 89 5.02 5.69 8.53
C MET A 89 5.30 5.90 10.03
N GLU A 90 5.63 4.85 10.77
CA GLU A 90 6.05 4.98 12.17
C GLU A 90 7.37 5.77 12.33
N GLY A 91 8.32 5.58 11.41
CA GLY A 91 9.55 6.37 11.38
C GLY A 91 9.27 7.85 11.18
N LEU A 92 8.50 8.21 10.17
CA LEU A 92 8.12 9.61 9.86
C LEU A 92 7.30 10.25 10.99
N LYS A 93 6.44 9.48 11.66
CA LYS A 93 5.72 9.93 12.86
C LYS A 93 6.70 10.29 13.99
N LYS A 94 7.65 9.40 14.31
CA LYS A 94 8.68 9.63 15.33
C LYS A 94 9.53 10.87 15.02
N GLU A 95 9.79 11.14 13.76
CA GLU A 95 10.49 12.33 13.26
C GLU A 95 9.61 13.61 13.31
N GLY A 96 8.32 13.50 13.67
CA GLY A 96 7.38 14.62 13.69
C GLY A 96 7.04 15.16 12.30
N ARG A 97 7.11 14.32 11.26
CA ARG A 97 6.87 14.68 9.86
C ARG A 97 5.41 14.50 9.43
N LEU A 98 4.59 13.82 10.21
CA LEU A 98 3.18 13.56 9.89
C LEU A 98 2.25 14.51 10.65
N LEU A 99 1.12 14.85 10.01
CA LEU A 99 0.02 15.61 10.58
C LEU A 99 -1.09 14.65 10.99
N PRO A 100 -1.57 14.64 12.25
CA PRO A 100 -2.66 13.78 12.65
C PRO A 100 -4.00 14.28 12.06
N HIS A 101 -4.89 13.34 11.74
CA HIS A 101 -6.27 13.62 11.34
C HIS A 101 -7.25 13.11 12.39
N GLU A 102 -7.46 13.89 13.44
CA GLU A 102 -8.31 13.52 14.60
C GLU A 102 -9.74 13.17 14.20
N GLY A 103 -10.27 13.82 13.15
CA GLY A 103 -11.63 13.63 12.64
C GLY A 103 -11.84 12.36 11.80
N ALA A 104 -10.77 11.61 11.47
CA ALA A 104 -10.91 10.41 10.64
C ALA A 104 -11.85 9.37 11.28
N ASP A 105 -12.82 8.89 10.50
CA ASP A 105 -13.75 7.82 10.91
C ASP A 105 -13.08 6.45 10.74
N ILE A 106 -12.59 5.93 11.84
CA ILE A 106 -11.90 4.64 11.92
C ILE A 106 -12.60 3.64 12.86
N ALA A 107 -13.81 3.95 13.32
CA ALA A 107 -14.52 3.13 14.31
C ALA A 107 -14.70 1.67 13.87
N ALA A 108 -14.87 1.42 12.57
CA ALA A 108 -15.04 0.08 12.01
C ALA A 108 -13.70 -0.60 11.67
N TYR A 109 -12.57 0.10 11.74
CA TYR A 109 -11.28 -0.43 11.34
C TYR A 109 -10.61 -1.22 12.47
N PRO A 110 -10.06 -2.42 12.20
CA PRO A 110 -9.41 -3.23 13.23
C PRO A 110 -8.23 -2.52 13.89
N ALA A 111 -8.00 -2.80 15.16
CA ALA A 111 -6.79 -2.34 15.85
C ALA A 111 -5.53 -2.80 15.09
N GLY A 112 -4.52 -1.93 15.03
CA GLY A 112 -3.28 -2.17 14.28
C GLY A 112 -3.34 -1.84 12.79
N THR A 113 -4.52 -1.49 12.25
CA THR A 113 -4.64 -0.98 10.87
C THR A 113 -4.49 0.55 10.77
N HIS A 114 -4.28 1.21 11.87
CA HIS A 114 -4.07 2.66 11.95
C HIS A 114 -3.22 3.02 13.17
N ASP A 115 -2.59 4.18 13.11
CA ASP A 115 -1.92 4.75 14.27
C ASP A 115 -2.95 5.15 15.35
N PRO A 116 -2.78 4.74 16.62
CA PRO A 116 -3.66 5.17 17.71
C PRO A 116 -3.75 6.71 17.87
N GLN A 117 -2.72 7.44 17.45
CA GLN A 117 -2.68 8.92 17.45
C GLN A 117 -3.06 9.52 16.08
N LYS A 118 -3.65 8.70 15.19
CA LYS A 118 -4.23 9.13 13.90
C LYS A 118 -3.29 9.84 12.93
N HIS A 119 -2.00 9.46 12.89
CA HIS A 119 -1.04 10.02 11.93
C HIS A 119 -1.01 9.27 10.60
N TRP A 120 -1.42 7.99 10.58
CA TRP A 120 -1.53 7.18 9.36
C TRP A 120 -2.65 6.14 9.48
N PHE A 121 -3.18 5.70 8.34
CA PHE A 121 -4.33 4.80 8.24
C PHE A 121 -4.11 3.79 7.12
N ALA A 122 -4.31 2.52 7.40
CA ALA A 122 -4.33 1.48 6.38
C ALA A 122 -5.50 1.71 5.41
N THR A 123 -5.22 1.63 4.14
CA THR A 123 -6.25 1.75 3.10
C THR A 123 -6.69 0.40 2.55
N LYS A 124 -5.78 -0.55 2.55
CA LYS A 124 -5.97 -1.92 2.06
C LYS A 124 -4.91 -2.84 2.62
N LEU A 125 -5.12 -4.13 2.50
CA LEU A 125 -4.14 -5.17 2.77
C LEU A 125 -3.63 -5.73 1.44
N ILE A 126 -2.32 -5.79 1.29
CA ILE A 126 -1.63 -6.40 0.16
C ILE A 126 -0.81 -7.55 0.71
N THR A 127 -1.05 -8.77 0.22
CA THR A 127 -0.25 -9.94 0.60
C THR A 127 0.79 -10.25 -0.47
N THR A 128 1.87 -10.93 -0.10
CA THR A 128 2.85 -11.44 -1.05
C THR A 128 2.85 -12.96 -1.02
N GLY A 129 2.67 -13.56 -2.19
CA GLY A 129 2.63 -14.99 -2.39
C GLY A 129 3.39 -15.41 -3.65
N ILE A 130 3.01 -16.55 -4.23
CA ILE A 130 3.66 -17.10 -5.41
C ILE A 130 2.74 -17.01 -6.61
N ALA A 131 3.16 -16.30 -7.66
CA ALA A 131 2.56 -16.44 -8.99
C ALA A 131 3.28 -17.53 -9.79
N TYR A 132 2.55 -18.22 -10.65
CA TYR A 132 3.15 -19.14 -11.61
C TYR A 132 2.46 -19.06 -12.98
N ASN A 133 3.24 -19.23 -14.04
CA ASN A 133 2.70 -19.32 -15.39
C ASN A 133 2.00 -20.66 -15.56
N THR A 134 0.91 -20.72 -16.32
CA THR A 134 0.17 -21.98 -16.59
C THR A 134 0.99 -23.05 -17.30
N LYS A 135 2.16 -22.69 -17.88
CA LYS A 135 3.14 -23.62 -18.46
C LYS A 135 4.12 -24.20 -17.43
N ALA A 136 4.01 -23.79 -16.15
CA ALA A 136 4.91 -24.25 -15.10
C ALA A 136 4.79 -25.76 -14.91
N LEU A 137 5.93 -26.41 -14.59
CA LEU A 137 6.00 -27.88 -14.47
C LEU A 137 5.18 -28.42 -13.29
N PHE A 138 4.93 -27.59 -12.29
CA PHE A 138 4.09 -27.93 -11.15
C PHE A 138 3.39 -26.69 -10.59
N LYS A 139 2.29 -26.91 -9.88
CA LYS A 139 1.61 -25.88 -9.10
C LYS A 139 2.29 -25.79 -7.73
N PRO A 140 2.90 -24.65 -7.36
CA PRO A 140 3.49 -24.48 -6.04
C PRO A 140 2.40 -24.44 -4.96
N ALA A 141 2.71 -24.94 -3.75
CA ALA A 141 1.84 -24.88 -2.57
C ALA A 141 2.58 -24.39 -1.32
N SER A 142 3.89 -24.22 -1.41
CA SER A 142 4.81 -23.92 -0.31
C SER A 142 5.92 -23.00 -0.80
N TRP A 143 6.46 -22.19 0.09
CA TRP A 143 7.68 -21.43 -0.19
C TRP A 143 8.85 -22.35 -0.55
N ALA A 144 8.94 -23.51 0.10
CA ALA A 144 9.97 -24.50 -0.19
C ALA A 144 9.90 -25.08 -1.61
N ASP A 145 8.74 -25.04 -2.26
CA ASP A 145 8.59 -25.52 -3.64
C ASP A 145 9.45 -24.74 -4.64
N LEU A 146 9.76 -23.47 -4.35
CA LEU A 146 10.65 -22.66 -5.20
C LEU A 146 12.13 -23.08 -5.11
N LEU A 147 12.48 -23.93 -4.15
CA LEU A 147 13.82 -24.53 -4.01
C LEU A 147 13.98 -25.86 -4.75
N LYS A 148 12.89 -26.41 -5.32
CA LYS A 148 12.94 -27.68 -6.06
C LYS A 148 13.82 -27.57 -7.32
N PRO A 149 14.48 -28.65 -7.72
CA PRO A 149 15.28 -28.67 -8.95
C PRO A 149 14.48 -28.26 -10.19
N GLU A 150 13.19 -28.60 -10.25
CA GLU A 150 12.29 -28.25 -11.36
C GLU A 150 12.01 -26.75 -11.47
N ALA A 151 12.22 -25.98 -10.40
CA ALA A 151 12.14 -24.52 -10.39
C ALA A 151 13.47 -23.83 -10.70
N LYS A 152 14.56 -24.58 -10.92
CA LYS A 152 15.90 -24.04 -11.12
C LYS A 152 15.95 -23.08 -12.31
N GLY A 153 16.40 -21.84 -12.05
CA GLY A 153 16.49 -20.78 -13.04
C GLY A 153 15.15 -20.20 -13.50
N GLN A 154 14.03 -20.66 -12.92
CA GLN A 154 12.67 -20.26 -13.30
C GLN A 154 11.97 -19.35 -12.28
N VAL A 155 12.68 -18.97 -11.21
CA VAL A 155 12.12 -18.11 -10.16
C VAL A 155 12.59 -16.68 -10.33
N THR A 156 11.67 -15.73 -10.18
CA THR A 156 11.97 -14.29 -10.12
C THR A 156 11.27 -13.63 -8.92
N MET A 157 11.85 -12.56 -8.39
CA MET A 157 11.28 -11.83 -7.25
C MET A 157 11.69 -10.35 -7.28
N PRO A 158 10.88 -9.44 -6.70
CA PRO A 158 11.25 -8.05 -6.59
C PRO A 158 12.37 -7.85 -5.58
N SER A 159 13.23 -6.86 -5.83
CA SER A 159 14.25 -6.47 -4.85
C SER A 159 13.67 -5.60 -3.74
N PRO A 160 14.03 -5.82 -2.46
CA PRO A 160 13.77 -4.90 -1.36
C PRO A 160 14.30 -3.47 -1.59
N LEU A 161 15.28 -3.31 -2.48
CA LEU A 161 15.81 -2.00 -2.86
C LEU A 161 14.85 -1.21 -3.77
N ASN A 162 13.87 -1.89 -4.39
CA ASN A 162 12.92 -1.30 -5.35
C ASN A 162 11.45 -1.42 -4.91
N SER A 163 11.15 -2.25 -3.91
CA SER A 163 9.78 -2.52 -3.46
C SER A 163 9.68 -2.59 -1.94
N GLY A 164 8.84 -1.73 -1.35
CA GLY A 164 8.54 -1.76 0.09
C GLY A 164 7.87 -3.07 0.50
N ALA A 165 6.93 -3.58 -0.31
CA ALA A 165 6.31 -4.88 -0.05
C ALA A 165 7.33 -6.03 -0.06
N ALA A 166 8.35 -5.97 -0.93
CA ALA A 166 9.43 -6.95 -0.94
C ALA A 166 10.32 -6.86 0.30
N LEU A 167 10.56 -5.65 0.82
CA LEU A 167 11.30 -5.45 2.07
C LEU A 167 10.55 -6.07 3.26
N ILE A 168 9.27 -5.78 3.38
CA ILE A 168 8.41 -6.37 4.42
C ILE A 168 8.33 -7.88 4.25
N HIS A 169 8.20 -8.39 3.02
CA HIS A 169 8.20 -9.82 2.72
C HIS A 169 9.49 -10.49 3.18
N ALA A 170 10.65 -9.94 2.83
CA ALA A 170 11.94 -10.50 3.25
C ALA A 170 12.07 -10.53 4.78
N ALA A 171 11.73 -9.43 5.47
CA ALA A 171 11.76 -9.38 6.94
C ALA A 171 10.79 -10.39 7.57
N THR A 172 9.58 -10.54 7.01
CA THR A 172 8.57 -11.49 7.48
C THR A 172 9.04 -12.94 7.30
N LEU A 173 9.46 -13.31 6.10
CA LEU A 173 9.86 -14.69 5.81
C LEU A 173 11.08 -15.10 6.63
N THR A 174 12.10 -14.26 6.69
CA THR A 174 13.32 -14.56 7.46
C THR A 174 13.08 -14.65 8.96
N GLY A 175 12.05 -13.98 9.46
CA GLY A 175 11.62 -14.08 10.86
C GLY A 175 10.74 -15.29 11.17
N ASN A 176 10.13 -15.94 10.17
CA ASN A 176 9.14 -17.01 10.36
C ASN A 176 9.51 -18.35 9.73
N LEU A 177 10.32 -18.36 8.67
CA LEU A 177 10.77 -19.63 8.08
C LEU A 177 12.00 -20.17 8.82
N GLU A 178 12.03 -21.47 8.98
CA GLU A 178 13.20 -22.16 9.51
C GLU A 178 14.43 -21.87 8.62
N GLY A 179 15.55 -21.51 9.26
CA GLY A 179 16.78 -21.12 8.58
C GLY A 179 16.86 -19.66 8.12
N GLY A 180 15.76 -18.89 8.18
CA GLY A 180 15.76 -17.45 7.90
C GLY A 180 16.36 -17.11 6.53
N TRP A 181 17.51 -16.41 6.50
CA TRP A 181 18.19 -16.02 5.27
C TRP A 181 18.68 -17.20 4.41
N LYS A 182 18.88 -18.40 4.96
CA LYS A 182 19.23 -19.62 4.18
C LYS A 182 18.20 -19.93 3.11
N TYR A 183 16.92 -19.53 3.30
CA TYR A 183 15.92 -19.65 2.25
C TYR A 183 16.29 -18.85 1.01
N TYR A 184 16.72 -17.59 1.17
CA TYR A 184 17.14 -16.72 0.07
C TYR A 184 18.47 -17.17 -0.55
N GLU A 185 19.41 -17.67 0.26
CA GLU A 185 20.64 -18.31 -0.23
C GLU A 185 20.31 -19.54 -1.09
N GLY A 186 19.34 -20.36 -0.66
CA GLY A 186 18.82 -21.49 -1.43
C GLY A 186 18.19 -21.07 -2.75
N LEU A 187 17.40 -20.00 -2.77
CA LEU A 187 16.85 -19.43 -4.00
C LEU A 187 17.95 -18.97 -4.96
N LYS A 188 19.00 -18.30 -4.44
CA LYS A 188 20.16 -17.92 -5.25
C LYS A 188 20.91 -19.10 -5.81
N ALA A 189 21.15 -20.14 -4.99
CA ALA A 189 21.77 -21.40 -5.43
C ALA A 189 20.91 -22.12 -6.48
N ASN A 190 19.59 -21.95 -6.43
CA ASN A 190 18.65 -22.44 -7.44
C ASN A 190 18.51 -21.49 -8.65
N ASN A 191 19.44 -20.55 -8.83
CA ASN A 191 19.49 -19.57 -9.92
C ASN A 191 18.24 -18.67 -9.99
N ALA A 192 17.58 -18.38 -8.88
CA ALA A 192 16.54 -17.36 -8.83
C ALA A 192 17.11 -15.98 -9.12
N VAL A 193 16.32 -15.14 -9.80
CA VAL A 193 16.68 -13.77 -10.14
C VAL A 193 15.88 -12.82 -9.25
N ALA A 194 16.59 -11.90 -8.60
CA ALA A 194 15.98 -10.80 -7.87
C ALA A 194 16.28 -9.48 -8.59
N GLY A 195 15.27 -8.60 -8.70
CA GLY A 195 15.47 -7.29 -9.33
C GLY A 195 14.16 -6.61 -9.68
N GLY A 196 14.23 -5.33 -9.99
CA GLY A 196 13.04 -4.54 -10.33
C GLY A 196 11.98 -4.47 -9.24
N GLY A 197 10.75 -4.17 -9.65
CA GLY A 197 9.56 -4.12 -8.81
C GLY A 197 8.54 -5.19 -9.19
N ASN A 198 7.39 -5.23 -8.47
CA ASN A 198 6.34 -6.23 -8.72
C ASN A 198 5.80 -6.19 -10.18
N GLY A 199 5.81 -5.03 -10.84
CA GLY A 199 5.41 -4.92 -12.24
C GLY A 199 6.32 -5.69 -13.20
N ASP A 200 7.63 -5.74 -12.91
CA ASP A 200 8.59 -6.48 -13.72
C ASP A 200 8.41 -8.00 -13.52
N ILE A 201 8.15 -8.41 -12.27
CA ILE A 201 7.85 -9.81 -11.96
C ILE A 201 6.58 -10.28 -12.67
N LEU A 202 5.52 -9.45 -12.64
CA LEU A 202 4.28 -9.74 -13.35
C LEU A 202 4.52 -9.97 -14.84
N LYS A 203 5.25 -9.05 -15.49
CA LYS A 203 5.58 -9.17 -16.94
C LYS A 203 6.33 -10.45 -17.24
N SER A 204 7.36 -10.75 -16.44
CA SER A 204 8.23 -11.91 -16.64
C SER A 204 7.44 -13.23 -16.49
N VAL A 205 6.58 -13.33 -15.45
CA VAL A 205 5.80 -14.56 -15.22
C VAL A 205 4.63 -14.68 -16.19
N ALA A 206 3.84 -13.63 -16.41
CA ALA A 206 2.73 -13.67 -17.36
C ALA A 206 3.22 -13.91 -18.81
N GLY A 207 4.36 -13.33 -19.17
CA GLY A 207 5.01 -13.55 -20.48
C GLY A 207 5.67 -14.94 -20.63
N GLY A 208 5.87 -15.67 -19.53
CA GLY A 208 6.51 -16.99 -19.54
C GLY A 208 8.04 -16.97 -19.67
N GLU A 209 8.68 -15.82 -19.43
CA GLU A 209 10.14 -15.70 -19.34
C GLU A 209 10.65 -16.44 -18.10
N LYS A 210 9.95 -16.30 -16.99
CA LYS A 210 10.10 -17.07 -15.76
C LYS A 210 8.78 -17.76 -15.45
N LEU A 211 8.85 -18.95 -14.89
CA LEU A 211 7.64 -19.74 -14.62
C LEU A 211 7.08 -19.52 -13.23
N TYR A 212 7.88 -18.99 -12.31
CA TYR A 212 7.48 -18.72 -10.92
C TYR A 212 7.91 -17.31 -10.51
N GLY A 213 7.08 -16.63 -9.74
CA GLY A 213 7.38 -15.29 -9.22
C GLY A 213 6.91 -15.09 -7.79
N VAL A 214 7.76 -14.54 -6.94
CA VAL A 214 7.32 -13.95 -5.67
C VAL A 214 6.74 -12.58 -5.99
N ILE A 215 5.48 -12.32 -5.65
CA ILE A 215 4.79 -11.10 -6.09
C ILE A 215 3.60 -10.78 -5.16
N VAL A 216 3.20 -9.52 -5.14
CA VAL A 216 1.96 -9.09 -4.47
C VAL A 216 0.72 -9.66 -5.15
N ASP A 217 -0.29 -10.02 -4.36
CA ASP A 217 -1.47 -10.81 -4.71
C ASP A 217 -2.33 -10.23 -5.85
N PHE A 218 -2.71 -8.97 -5.75
CA PHE A 218 -3.69 -8.35 -6.63
C PHE A 218 -3.25 -8.32 -8.11
N MET A 219 -1.96 -8.25 -8.38
CA MET A 219 -1.43 -8.12 -9.75
C MET A 219 -1.70 -9.38 -10.58
N PRO A 220 -1.22 -10.58 -10.20
CA PRO A 220 -1.48 -11.80 -10.96
C PRO A 220 -2.96 -12.18 -10.97
N ILE A 221 -3.71 -11.92 -9.89
CA ILE A 221 -5.15 -12.20 -9.82
C ILE A 221 -5.92 -11.34 -10.84
N ARG A 222 -5.60 -10.05 -10.95
CA ARG A 222 -6.19 -9.16 -11.97
C ARG A 222 -5.84 -9.59 -13.40
N GLU A 223 -4.60 -9.95 -13.65
CA GLU A 223 -4.17 -10.36 -14.99
C GLU A 223 -4.79 -11.71 -15.39
N LYS A 224 -4.91 -12.67 -14.45
CA LYS A 224 -5.67 -13.90 -14.67
C LYS A 224 -7.12 -13.61 -15.07
N ALA A 225 -7.79 -12.68 -14.38
CA ALA A 225 -9.16 -12.28 -14.69
C ALA A 225 -9.31 -11.67 -16.10
N LYS A 226 -8.24 -11.15 -16.68
CA LYS A 226 -8.17 -10.66 -18.08
C LYS A 226 -7.76 -11.75 -19.09
N GLY A 227 -7.54 -12.99 -18.63
CA GLY A 227 -7.18 -14.12 -19.50
C GLY A 227 -5.67 -14.35 -19.64
N ALA A 228 -4.82 -13.67 -18.86
CA ALA A 228 -3.38 -13.94 -18.89
C ALA A 228 -3.07 -15.36 -18.34
N PRO A 229 -2.05 -16.04 -18.88
CA PRO A 229 -1.69 -17.40 -18.48
C PRO A 229 -0.91 -17.42 -17.16
N ILE A 230 -1.49 -16.87 -16.12
CA ILE A 230 -0.89 -16.70 -14.79
C ILE A 230 -1.87 -17.13 -13.70
N GLU A 231 -1.35 -17.75 -12.66
CA GLU A 231 -2.08 -18.18 -11.47
C GLU A 231 -1.40 -17.60 -10.22
N PHE A 232 -2.12 -17.54 -9.11
CA PHE A 232 -1.59 -17.11 -7.83
C PHE A 232 -1.89 -18.11 -6.73
N VAL A 233 -0.94 -18.28 -5.80
CA VAL A 233 -1.04 -19.18 -4.66
C VAL A 233 -0.68 -18.45 -3.38
N PHE A 234 -1.49 -18.67 -2.35
CA PHE A 234 -1.17 -18.38 -0.96
C PHE A 234 -0.44 -19.60 -0.38
N PRO A 235 0.89 -19.53 -0.12
CA PRO A 235 1.64 -20.68 0.40
C PRO A 235 1.12 -21.15 1.75
N LYS A 236 1.18 -22.46 2.00
CA LYS A 236 0.63 -23.10 3.21
C LYS A 236 1.25 -22.62 4.51
N GLU A 237 2.50 -22.18 4.50
CA GLU A 237 3.19 -21.61 5.65
C GLU A 237 2.57 -20.27 6.05
N GLY A 238 2.00 -19.56 5.07
CA GLY A 238 1.42 -18.23 5.19
C GLY A 238 2.13 -17.19 4.31
N VAL A 239 1.55 -16.01 4.27
CA VAL A 239 1.99 -14.87 3.45
C VAL A 239 2.44 -13.71 4.34
N SER A 240 3.34 -12.87 3.83
CA SER A 240 3.53 -11.54 4.40
C SER A 240 2.40 -10.62 3.97
N ALA A 241 2.13 -9.61 4.78
CA ALA A 241 1.11 -8.62 4.47
C ALA A 241 1.60 -7.20 4.76
N VAL A 242 1.19 -6.25 3.93
CA VAL A 242 1.44 -4.83 4.12
C VAL A 242 0.13 -4.06 4.00
N SER A 243 -0.08 -3.11 4.88
CA SER A 243 -1.36 -2.39 5.00
C SER A 243 -1.44 -1.13 4.14
N GLU A 244 -0.64 -0.95 3.12
CA GLU A 244 -0.54 0.27 2.27
C GLU A 244 -1.17 1.53 2.89
N PRO A 245 -0.52 2.16 3.87
CA PRO A 245 -1.08 3.27 4.61
C PRO A 245 -1.09 4.58 3.83
N VAL A 246 -2.06 5.46 4.17
CA VAL A 246 -2.11 6.86 3.81
C VAL A 246 -1.73 7.72 5.01
N ALA A 247 -0.98 8.80 4.77
CA ALA A 247 -0.62 9.80 5.78
C ALA A 247 -0.58 11.21 5.17
N ILE A 248 -0.85 12.20 6.01
CA ILE A 248 -0.72 13.63 5.67
C ILE A 248 0.65 14.11 6.15
N LEU A 249 1.41 14.77 5.29
CA LEU A 249 2.67 15.38 5.68
C LEU A 249 2.44 16.72 6.40
N LYS A 250 3.19 16.96 7.47
CA LYS A 250 3.05 18.14 8.33
C LYS A 250 3.33 19.46 7.61
N ASN A 251 4.07 19.42 6.52
CA ASN A 251 4.39 20.60 5.70
C ASN A 251 3.30 21.00 4.72
N THR A 252 2.21 20.23 4.63
CA THR A 252 1.10 20.57 3.71
C THR A 252 0.58 22.00 3.95
N LYS A 253 0.34 22.70 2.88
CA LYS A 253 -0.28 24.05 2.90
C LYS A 253 -1.79 23.99 2.75
N ASN A 254 -2.34 22.80 2.51
CA ASN A 254 -3.76 22.59 2.28
C ASN A 254 -4.30 21.41 3.12
N PRO A 255 -4.20 21.52 4.48
CA PRO A 255 -4.51 20.42 5.38
C PRO A 255 -5.96 19.95 5.26
N GLU A 256 -6.93 20.82 5.03
CA GLU A 256 -8.33 20.40 4.93
C GLU A 256 -8.60 19.59 3.66
N ALA A 257 -7.99 19.93 2.53
CA ALA A 257 -8.08 19.11 1.32
C ALA A 257 -7.32 17.78 1.49
N ALA A 258 -6.19 17.76 2.21
CA ALA A 258 -5.46 16.53 2.52
C ALA A 258 -6.25 15.61 3.45
N LYS A 259 -6.95 16.14 4.45
CA LYS A 259 -7.87 15.39 5.31
C LYS A 259 -9.03 14.81 4.49
N ALA A 260 -9.64 15.60 3.60
CA ALA A 260 -10.70 15.12 2.72
C ALA A 260 -10.23 13.97 1.81
N PHE A 261 -8.97 13.99 1.34
CA PHE A 261 -8.40 12.84 0.62
C PHE A 261 -8.37 11.58 1.50
N VAL A 262 -7.91 11.70 2.75
CA VAL A 262 -7.89 10.59 3.70
C VAL A 262 -9.31 10.09 3.98
N ASP A 263 -10.27 10.99 4.20
CA ASP A 263 -11.67 10.63 4.44
C ASP A 263 -12.30 9.89 3.27
N ILE A 264 -12.01 10.32 2.03
CA ILE A 264 -12.46 9.61 0.81
C ILE A 264 -11.89 8.19 0.78
N VAL A 265 -10.60 8.02 1.01
CA VAL A 265 -9.96 6.70 0.96
C VAL A 265 -10.49 5.77 2.04
N LEU A 266 -10.79 6.30 3.23
CA LEU A 266 -11.35 5.52 4.35
C LEU A 266 -12.86 5.35 4.25
N SER A 267 -13.58 6.14 3.44
CA SER A 267 -15.03 6.02 3.29
C SER A 267 -15.44 4.66 2.70
N LYS A 268 -16.71 4.31 2.87
CA LYS A 268 -17.28 3.11 2.25
C LYS A 268 -17.02 3.08 0.74
N GLU A 269 -17.24 4.20 0.05
CA GLU A 269 -17.02 4.31 -1.40
C GLU A 269 -15.54 4.13 -1.77
N GLY A 270 -14.61 4.67 -0.98
CA GLY A 270 -13.18 4.49 -1.17
C GLY A 270 -12.75 3.04 -0.95
N GLN A 271 -13.32 2.36 0.03
CA GLN A 271 -13.05 0.96 0.29
C GLN A 271 -13.71 0.03 -0.75
N GLU A 272 -14.87 0.38 -1.29
CA GLU A 272 -15.47 -0.29 -2.45
C GLU A 272 -14.65 -0.05 -3.74
N LEU A 273 -14.02 1.13 -3.89
CA LEU A 273 -13.07 1.37 -4.96
C LEU A 273 -11.84 0.47 -4.82
N ALA A 274 -11.27 0.33 -3.62
CA ALA A 274 -10.18 -0.60 -3.37
C ALA A 274 -10.56 -2.05 -3.75
N LEU A 275 -11.79 -2.48 -3.43
CA LEU A 275 -12.34 -3.77 -3.88
C LEU A 275 -12.40 -3.87 -5.41
N LYS A 276 -12.93 -2.86 -6.10
CA LYS A 276 -12.99 -2.82 -7.58
C LYS A 276 -11.61 -2.84 -8.22
N GLN A 277 -10.64 -2.24 -7.56
CA GLN A 277 -9.23 -2.31 -7.92
C GLN A 277 -8.60 -3.68 -7.63
N GLY A 278 -9.34 -4.63 -7.04
CA GLY A 278 -8.90 -5.99 -6.74
C GLY A 278 -8.04 -6.12 -5.49
N TYR A 279 -8.08 -5.15 -4.59
CA TYR A 279 -7.40 -5.22 -3.29
C TYR A 279 -8.28 -5.80 -2.20
N ILE A 280 -7.66 -6.35 -1.18
CA ILE A 280 -8.33 -6.63 0.10
C ILE A 280 -8.53 -5.28 0.80
N ALA A 281 -9.76 -4.78 0.85
CA ALA A 281 -10.10 -3.55 1.55
C ALA A 281 -9.70 -3.63 3.03
N ALA A 282 -9.22 -2.53 3.61
CA ALA A 282 -8.89 -2.48 5.04
C ALA A 282 -10.15 -2.54 5.91
N HIS A 283 -11.27 -2.02 5.43
CA HIS A 283 -12.55 -2.08 6.13
C HIS A 283 -13.13 -3.51 6.11
N PRO A 284 -13.37 -4.15 7.28
CA PRO A 284 -13.68 -5.58 7.37
C PRO A 284 -15.04 -5.96 6.76
N ALA A 285 -16.00 -5.03 6.70
CA ALA A 285 -17.31 -5.26 6.11
C ALA A 285 -17.32 -5.26 4.58
N VAL A 286 -16.24 -4.85 3.93
CA VAL A 286 -16.13 -4.93 2.47
C VAL A 286 -15.71 -6.34 2.06
N ALA A 287 -16.39 -6.90 1.07
CA ALA A 287 -16.10 -8.23 0.56
C ALA A 287 -14.66 -8.37 0.01
N LEU A 288 -14.22 -9.59 -0.17
CA LEU A 288 -12.97 -9.85 -0.89
C LEU A 288 -13.21 -9.79 -2.41
N PRO A 289 -12.21 -9.40 -3.19
CA PRO A 289 -12.31 -9.44 -4.65
C PRO A 289 -12.48 -10.88 -5.15
N ALA A 290 -13.04 -11.04 -6.34
CA ALA A 290 -13.11 -12.33 -7.01
C ALA A 290 -11.72 -12.93 -7.18
N GLY A 291 -11.59 -14.24 -6.99
CA GLY A 291 -10.31 -14.95 -7.10
C GLY A 291 -9.53 -15.09 -5.80
N TYR A 292 -9.96 -14.43 -4.72
CA TYR A 292 -9.38 -14.64 -3.38
C TYR A 292 -10.08 -15.78 -2.62
N PRO A 293 -9.37 -16.52 -1.77
CA PRO A 293 -9.99 -17.40 -0.79
C PRO A 293 -10.71 -16.56 0.29
N SER A 294 -11.46 -17.19 1.20
CA SER A 294 -12.02 -16.46 2.35
C SER A 294 -10.92 -15.81 3.21
N ARG A 295 -11.26 -14.72 3.93
CA ARG A 295 -10.28 -14.02 4.79
C ARG A 295 -9.58 -14.99 5.77
N ASP A 296 -10.35 -15.89 6.38
CA ASP A 296 -9.83 -16.85 7.35
C ASP A 296 -8.90 -17.91 6.73
N ALA A 297 -9.00 -18.11 5.42
CA ALA A 297 -8.11 -19.01 4.68
C ALA A 297 -6.79 -18.34 4.25
N ILE A 298 -6.67 -17.03 4.38
CA ILE A 298 -5.43 -16.29 4.13
C ILE A 298 -4.62 -16.26 5.43
N LYS A 299 -3.70 -17.20 5.58
CA LYS A 299 -2.81 -17.23 6.73
C LYS A 299 -1.75 -16.14 6.61
N VAL A 300 -1.86 -15.09 7.42
CA VAL A 300 -0.86 -14.03 7.49
C VAL A 300 0.20 -14.41 8.53
N LEU A 301 1.47 -14.33 8.15
CA LEU A 301 2.59 -14.58 9.06
C LEU A 301 2.76 -13.41 10.04
N PRO A 302 3.17 -13.67 11.28
CA PRO A 302 3.50 -12.63 12.25
C PRO A 302 4.57 -11.67 11.69
N PHE A 303 4.39 -10.38 11.95
CA PHE A 303 5.33 -9.34 11.53
C PHE A 303 5.63 -8.39 12.69
N ASP A 304 6.91 -8.23 13.01
CA ASP A 304 7.38 -7.26 14.02
C ASP A 304 7.87 -5.99 13.30
N ALA A 305 7.02 -4.98 13.27
CA ALA A 305 7.31 -3.71 12.61
C ALA A 305 8.47 -2.94 13.29
N ALA A 306 8.61 -3.04 14.62
CA ALA A 306 9.69 -2.36 15.35
C ALA A 306 11.05 -2.98 15.00
N LYS A 307 11.11 -4.32 15.00
CA LYS A 307 12.30 -5.05 14.58
C LYS A 307 12.62 -4.82 13.10
N ALA A 308 11.61 -4.82 12.22
CA ALA A 308 11.79 -4.57 10.80
C ALA A 308 12.38 -3.18 10.54
N LEU A 309 11.93 -2.15 11.28
CA LEU A 309 12.48 -0.80 11.22
C LEU A 309 13.94 -0.75 11.69
N ALA A 310 14.23 -1.41 12.83
CA ALA A 310 15.58 -1.44 13.37
C ALA A 310 16.57 -2.17 12.45
N ASP A 311 16.13 -3.23 11.79
CA ASP A 311 16.93 -4.08 10.92
C ASP A 311 16.85 -3.68 9.42
N GLU A 312 16.19 -2.58 9.05
CA GLU A 312 15.90 -2.25 7.65
C GLU A 312 17.15 -2.23 6.78
N THR A 313 18.17 -1.48 7.20
CA THR A 313 19.46 -1.39 6.46
C THR A 313 20.14 -2.74 6.36
N LYS A 314 20.20 -3.48 7.48
CA LYS A 314 20.77 -4.83 7.51
C LYS A 314 20.05 -5.77 6.55
N ASN A 315 18.73 -5.77 6.55
CA ASN A 315 17.93 -6.63 5.66
C ASN A 315 18.18 -6.30 4.18
N LYS A 316 18.23 -5.02 3.83
CA LYS A 316 18.57 -4.58 2.47
C LYS A 316 19.98 -5.01 2.04
N THR A 317 20.96 -4.78 2.90
CA THR A 317 22.36 -5.17 2.63
C THR A 317 22.48 -6.68 2.50
N THR A 318 21.94 -7.46 3.44
CA THR A 318 22.00 -8.93 3.38
C THR A 318 21.37 -9.48 2.09
N PHE A 319 20.22 -8.93 1.69
CA PHE A 319 19.57 -9.33 0.43
C PHE A 319 20.43 -8.97 -0.79
N ALA A 320 20.97 -7.75 -0.80
CA ALA A 320 21.85 -7.28 -1.88
C ALA A 320 23.10 -8.14 -2.02
N ASP A 321 23.75 -8.51 -0.91
CA ASP A 321 24.93 -9.39 -0.88
C ASP A 321 24.60 -10.77 -1.45
N ILE A 322 23.47 -11.37 -1.06
CA ILE A 322 23.04 -12.70 -1.57
C ILE A 322 22.82 -12.64 -3.09
N PHE A 323 22.17 -11.61 -3.62
CA PHE A 323 21.78 -11.54 -5.04
C PHE A 323 22.75 -10.76 -5.92
N GLY A 324 23.79 -10.12 -5.36
CA GLY A 324 24.80 -9.35 -6.09
C GLY A 324 24.25 -8.03 -6.64
N GLN A 325 23.56 -7.25 -5.82
CA GLN A 325 22.94 -5.97 -6.17
C GLN A 325 23.61 -4.77 -5.53
#